data_5ed89c24058213a1862c0283da8d059a
#
_entry.id   5ed89c24058213a1862c0283da8d059a
#
_cell.length_a   1.000
_cell.length_b   1.000
_cell.length_c   1.000
_cell.angle_alpha   90.00
_cell.angle_beta   90.00
_cell.angle_gamma   90.00
#
_symmetry.space_group_name_H-M   'P 1'
#
loop_
_entity.id
_entity.type
_entity.pdbx_description
1 polymer ?
#
loop_
_entity_poly.entity_id
_entity_poly.type
_entity_poly.pdbx_seq_one_letter_code
_entity_poly.pdbx_strand_id
1 'polypeptide(L)'
;MVMYIEIMKTNITPKQKKVLEIIYSSINSSGYPPSLAELKDLMGVASNQAVLNYLKSLEAKGLIKKGDGQARSIKILPLGYHILGKEQMVPVSGISSAGPFVEAPEMFGKWKVLPGEVTKNEIIKQSEEEVFVIQVNGDSMINAGIFDGDLLLVKKTREYRSRDIVVA
;
A
#
# COMPACT_ATOMS: atom_id res chain seq x y z
N MET A 1 4.30 -18.81 -27.02
CA MET A 1 4.70 -18.32 -25.69
C MET A 1 3.63 -18.82 -24.70
N VAL A 2 3.95 -19.89 -23.97
CA VAL A 2 3.01 -20.51 -23.02
C VAL A 2 3.15 -19.76 -21.69
N MET A 3 2.15 -18.96 -21.33
CA MET A 3 2.08 -18.36 -20.01
C MET A 3 1.60 -19.42 -19.02
N TYR A 4 2.49 -19.90 -18.16
CA TYR A 4 2.11 -20.67 -16.98
C TYR A 4 1.40 -19.73 -16.00
N ILE A 5 0.07 -19.84 -15.91
CA ILE A 5 -0.70 -19.23 -14.83
C ILE A 5 -0.56 -20.16 -13.64
N GLU A 6 0.38 -19.92 -12.78
CA GLU A 6 0.44 -20.56 -11.48
C GLU A 6 -0.66 -19.97 -10.62
N ILE A 7 -1.79 -20.67 -10.54
CA ILE A 7 -2.86 -20.33 -9.59
C ILE A 7 -2.31 -20.68 -8.21
N MET A 8 -1.66 -19.73 -7.57
CA MET A 8 -1.34 -19.82 -6.15
C MET A 8 -2.67 -19.87 -5.38
N LYS A 9 -3.17 -21.06 -5.09
CA LYS A 9 -4.23 -21.27 -4.11
C LYS A 9 -3.65 -20.94 -2.74
N THR A 10 -3.63 -19.67 -2.40
CA THR A 10 -3.28 -19.24 -1.05
C THR A 10 -4.39 -19.68 -0.13
N ASN A 11 -4.16 -20.81 0.54
CA ASN A 11 -5.15 -21.40 1.45
C ASN A 11 -5.24 -20.52 2.71
N ILE A 12 -6.18 -19.57 2.69
CA ILE A 12 -6.44 -18.65 3.81
C ILE A 12 -7.61 -19.17 4.64
N THR A 13 -7.43 -19.25 5.95
CA THR A 13 -8.53 -19.63 6.85
C THR A 13 -9.54 -18.49 6.99
N PRO A 14 -10.82 -18.79 7.34
CA PRO A 14 -11.82 -17.75 7.58
C PRO A 14 -11.39 -16.72 8.63
N LYS A 15 -10.70 -17.16 9.68
CA LYS A 15 -10.16 -16.26 10.72
C LYS A 15 -9.05 -15.36 10.19
N GLN A 16 -8.15 -15.89 9.36
CA GLN A 16 -7.10 -15.10 8.71
C GLN A 16 -7.70 -14.07 7.76
N LYS A 17 -8.71 -14.47 6.97
CA LYS A 17 -9.44 -13.55 6.09
C LYS A 17 -10.08 -12.41 6.88
N LYS A 18 -10.73 -12.73 8.00
CA LYS A 18 -11.33 -11.73 8.90
C LYS A 18 -10.30 -10.72 9.42
N VAL A 19 -9.10 -11.17 9.80
CA VAL A 19 -8.02 -10.25 10.22
C VAL A 19 -7.63 -9.31 9.09
N LEU A 20 -7.47 -9.83 7.88
CA LEU A 20 -7.14 -9.04 6.70
C LEU A 20 -8.24 -8.02 6.38
N GLU A 21 -9.52 -8.40 6.52
CA GLU A 21 -10.69 -7.51 6.37
C GLU A 21 -10.70 -6.38 7.41
N ILE A 22 -10.34 -6.68 8.66
CA ILE A 22 -10.23 -5.68 9.73
C ILE A 22 -9.15 -4.65 9.38
N ILE A 23 -7.97 -5.12 8.95
CA ILE A 23 -6.88 -4.24 8.56
C ILE A 23 -7.32 -3.34 7.40
N TYR A 24 -7.93 -3.92 6.35
CA TYR A 24 -8.45 -3.17 5.21
C TYR A 24 -9.47 -2.11 5.63
N SER A 25 -10.45 -2.49 6.45
CA SER A 25 -11.51 -1.59 6.89
C SER A 25 -10.95 -0.43 7.72
N SER A 26 -9.97 -0.67 8.58
CA SER A 26 -9.31 0.38 9.36
C SER A 26 -8.57 1.36 8.45
N ILE A 27 -7.81 0.87 7.47
CA ILE A 27 -7.13 1.73 6.49
C ILE A 27 -8.15 2.57 5.72
N ASN A 28 -9.23 1.96 5.26
CA ASN A 28 -10.25 2.64 4.47
C ASN A 28 -11.04 3.71 5.27
N SER A 29 -11.30 3.47 6.56
CA SER A 29 -12.10 4.37 7.41
C SER A 29 -11.28 5.43 8.12
N SER A 30 -10.11 5.06 8.64
CA SER A 30 -9.29 5.92 9.51
C SER A 30 -8.04 6.45 8.81
N GLY A 31 -7.70 5.92 7.62
CA GLY A 31 -6.52 6.31 6.87
C GLY A 31 -5.22 5.67 7.34
N TYR A 32 -5.27 4.74 8.29
CA TYR A 32 -4.10 4.03 8.78
C TYR A 32 -4.45 2.62 9.26
N PRO A 33 -3.49 1.68 9.23
CA PRO A 33 -3.69 0.35 9.76
C PRO A 33 -3.85 0.38 11.29
N PRO A 34 -4.56 -0.60 11.86
CA PRO A 34 -4.78 -0.66 13.30
C PRO A 34 -3.49 -1.01 14.05
N SER A 35 -3.38 -0.56 15.30
CA SER A 35 -2.36 -1.03 16.25
C SER A 35 -2.64 -2.47 16.70
N LEU A 36 -1.67 -3.11 17.35
CA LEU A 36 -1.86 -4.46 17.92
C LEU A 36 -2.99 -4.51 18.96
N ALA A 37 -3.14 -3.45 19.77
CA ALA A 37 -4.18 -3.38 20.78
C ALA A 37 -5.57 -3.27 20.13
N GLU A 38 -5.72 -2.39 19.13
CA GLU A 38 -6.95 -2.27 18.35
C GLU A 38 -7.30 -3.57 17.62
N LEU A 39 -6.30 -4.24 17.00
CA LEU A 39 -6.53 -5.55 16.38
C LEU A 39 -7.00 -6.59 17.39
N LYS A 40 -6.39 -6.65 18.57
CA LYS A 40 -6.80 -7.56 19.63
C LYS A 40 -8.26 -7.38 19.98
N ASP A 41 -8.67 -6.14 20.18
CA ASP A 41 -10.05 -5.80 20.55
C ASP A 41 -11.03 -6.10 19.41
N LEU A 42 -10.72 -5.70 18.18
CA LEU A 42 -11.54 -5.95 16.99
C LEU A 42 -11.65 -7.45 16.64
N MET A 43 -10.64 -8.23 16.93
CA MET A 43 -10.65 -9.68 16.74
C MET A 43 -11.33 -10.44 17.88
N GLY A 44 -11.53 -9.80 19.04
CA GLY A 44 -12.06 -10.46 20.23
C GLY A 44 -11.16 -11.55 20.80
N VAL A 45 -9.83 -11.38 20.68
CA VAL A 45 -8.85 -12.36 21.19
C VAL A 45 -8.24 -11.91 22.51
N ALA A 46 -7.87 -12.87 23.36
CA ALA A 46 -7.46 -12.60 24.73
C ALA A 46 -6.03 -12.00 24.85
N SER A 47 -5.16 -12.20 23.86
CA SER A 47 -3.75 -11.80 23.96
C SER A 47 -3.18 -11.19 22.70
N ASN A 48 -2.20 -10.30 22.87
CA ASN A 48 -1.42 -9.75 21.75
C ASN A 48 -0.64 -10.86 21.01
N GLN A 49 -0.25 -11.93 21.71
CA GLN A 49 0.44 -13.05 21.07
C GLN A 49 -0.44 -13.76 20.03
N ALA A 50 -1.75 -13.88 20.29
CA ALA A 50 -2.68 -14.43 19.31
C ALA A 50 -2.74 -13.56 18.05
N VAL A 51 -2.80 -12.22 18.19
CA VAL A 51 -2.73 -11.27 17.07
C VAL A 51 -1.44 -11.45 16.28
N LEU A 52 -0.29 -11.46 16.97
CA LEU A 52 1.01 -11.62 16.34
C LEU A 52 1.12 -12.94 15.55
N ASN A 53 0.53 -14.03 16.02
CA ASN A 53 0.51 -15.30 15.31
C ASN A 53 -0.29 -15.20 14.00
N TYR A 54 -1.44 -14.51 14.01
CA TYR A 54 -2.21 -14.26 12.78
C TYR A 54 -1.42 -13.38 11.80
N LEU A 55 -0.80 -12.30 12.27
CA LEU A 55 0.00 -11.41 11.44
C LEU A 55 1.21 -12.14 10.82
N LYS A 56 1.94 -12.93 11.60
CA LYS A 56 3.04 -13.77 11.09
C LYS A 56 2.56 -14.73 10.00
N SER A 57 1.40 -15.37 10.21
CA SER A 57 0.84 -16.28 9.22
C SER A 57 0.41 -15.58 7.93
N LEU A 58 -0.18 -14.39 8.02
CA LEU A 58 -0.56 -13.58 6.86
C LEU A 58 0.68 -13.07 6.11
N GLU A 59 1.73 -12.68 6.82
CA GLU A 59 3.00 -12.24 6.25
C GLU A 59 3.73 -13.38 5.54
N ALA A 60 3.81 -14.57 6.16
CA ALA A 60 4.37 -15.77 5.54
C ALA A 60 3.64 -16.20 4.26
N LYS A 61 2.37 -15.83 4.11
CA LYS A 61 1.56 -16.05 2.91
C LYS A 61 1.67 -14.91 1.88
N GLY A 62 2.48 -13.90 2.12
CA GLY A 62 2.64 -12.75 1.23
C GLY A 62 1.39 -11.87 1.12
N LEU A 63 0.52 -11.84 2.14
CA LEU A 63 -0.73 -11.07 2.12
C LEU A 63 -0.57 -9.69 2.76
N ILE A 64 0.34 -9.58 3.69
CA ILE A 64 0.72 -8.33 4.36
C ILE A 64 2.24 -8.26 4.52
N LYS A 65 2.74 -7.07 4.78
CA LYS A 65 4.10 -6.82 5.26
C LYS A 65 4.01 -6.00 6.53
N LYS A 66 4.79 -6.38 7.53
CA LYS A 66 4.94 -5.62 8.77
C LYS A 66 6.15 -4.73 8.67
N GLY A 67 6.03 -3.48 9.09
CA GLY A 67 7.20 -2.62 9.25
C GLY A 67 7.94 -2.89 10.57
N ASP A 68 9.20 -2.50 10.62
CA ASP A 68 10.10 -2.76 11.74
C ASP A 68 9.71 -1.93 12.98
N GLY A 69 9.04 -2.58 13.94
CA GLY A 69 8.85 -2.08 15.30
C GLY A 69 7.94 -0.87 15.50
N GLN A 70 7.40 -0.27 14.45
CA GLN A 70 6.51 0.88 14.57
C GLN A 70 5.04 0.45 14.72
N ALA A 71 4.32 1.18 15.57
CA ALA A 71 2.87 1.03 15.63
C ALA A 71 2.25 1.41 14.27
N ARG A 72 1.19 0.71 13.86
CA ARG A 72 0.45 1.00 12.62
C ARG A 72 1.25 0.86 11.31
N SER A 73 2.25 -0.03 11.30
CA SER A 73 3.15 -0.26 10.16
C SER A 73 2.77 -1.45 9.27
N ILE A 74 1.54 -1.91 9.36
CA ILE A 74 1.06 -3.05 8.56
C ILE A 74 0.65 -2.55 7.17
N LYS A 75 1.19 -3.16 6.12
CA LYS A 75 0.80 -2.92 4.73
C LYS A 75 0.12 -4.15 4.16
N ILE A 76 -1.01 -3.99 3.46
CA ILE A 76 -1.62 -5.06 2.67
C ILE A 76 -0.90 -5.13 1.34
N LEU A 77 -0.45 -6.31 0.96
CA LEU A 77 0.21 -6.56 -0.32
C LEU A 77 -0.83 -6.83 -1.45
N PRO A 78 -0.46 -6.73 -2.73
CA PRO A 78 -1.39 -6.93 -3.85
C PRO A 78 -2.19 -8.23 -3.77
N LEU A 79 -1.57 -9.33 -3.35
CA LEU A 79 -2.24 -10.61 -3.16
C LEU A 79 -3.30 -10.55 -2.04
N GLY A 80 -3.07 -9.77 -0.99
CA GLY A 80 -4.05 -9.54 0.08
C GLY A 80 -5.30 -8.83 -0.42
N TYR A 81 -5.14 -7.78 -1.22
CA TYR A 81 -6.27 -7.09 -1.88
C TYR A 81 -7.03 -8.02 -2.82
N HIS A 82 -6.31 -8.82 -3.61
CA HIS A 82 -6.92 -9.79 -4.51
C HIS A 82 -7.79 -10.82 -3.76
N ILE A 83 -7.30 -11.36 -2.65
CA ILE A 83 -8.06 -12.33 -1.82
C ILE A 83 -9.31 -11.69 -1.20
N LEU A 84 -9.24 -10.41 -0.85
CA LEU A 84 -10.39 -9.66 -0.35
C LEU A 84 -11.39 -9.27 -1.45
N GLY A 85 -11.01 -9.41 -2.73
CA GLY A 85 -11.80 -8.87 -3.85
C GLY A 85 -11.91 -7.35 -3.78
N LYS A 86 -10.87 -6.67 -3.31
CA LYS A 86 -10.81 -5.22 -3.13
C LYS A 86 -9.76 -4.61 -4.05
N GLU A 87 -9.99 -3.37 -4.43
CA GLU A 87 -9.02 -2.57 -5.16
C GLU A 87 -7.85 -2.19 -4.25
N GLN A 88 -6.65 -2.17 -4.83
CA GLN A 88 -5.44 -1.82 -4.10
C GLN A 88 -5.47 -0.34 -3.73
N MET A 89 -5.15 -0.05 -2.48
CA MET A 89 -4.98 1.31 -1.98
C MET A 89 -3.50 1.61 -1.74
N VAL A 90 -3.11 2.84 -2.03
CA VAL A 90 -1.75 3.36 -1.75
C VAL A 90 -1.82 4.62 -0.91
N PRO A 91 -0.86 4.84 -0.01
CA PRO A 91 -0.83 6.07 0.79
C PRO A 91 -0.52 7.27 -0.09
N VAL A 92 -1.14 8.41 0.23
CA VAL A 92 -0.76 9.71 -0.31
C VAL A 92 0.29 10.30 0.63
N SER A 93 1.51 10.50 0.13
CA SER A 93 2.65 10.87 1.00
C SER A 93 2.99 12.34 0.96
N GLY A 94 2.51 13.10 -0.01
CA GLY A 94 2.83 14.51 -0.07
C GLY A 94 2.34 15.24 -1.32
N ILE A 95 2.75 16.49 -1.42
CA ILE A 95 2.49 17.38 -2.56
C ILE A 95 3.86 17.70 -3.18
N SER A 96 3.96 17.58 -4.51
CA SER A 96 5.11 18.06 -5.26
C SER A 96 4.72 19.37 -5.94
N SER A 97 5.36 20.46 -5.54
CA SER A 97 5.39 21.72 -6.30
C SER A 97 6.78 21.86 -6.96
N ALA A 98 6.95 22.85 -7.83
CA ALA A 98 8.27 23.16 -8.40
C ALA A 98 9.26 23.53 -7.27
N GLY A 99 9.95 22.54 -6.73
CA GLY A 99 10.82 22.66 -5.56
C GLY A 99 11.03 21.32 -4.88
N PRO A 100 11.72 21.31 -3.72
CA PRO A 100 11.92 20.09 -2.97
C PRO A 100 10.58 19.45 -2.57
N PHE A 101 10.55 18.13 -2.59
CA PHE A 101 9.39 17.35 -2.13
C PHE A 101 9.05 17.76 -0.69
N VAL A 102 7.81 18.21 -0.49
CA VAL A 102 7.31 18.57 0.83
C VAL A 102 6.36 17.45 1.28
N GLU A 103 6.77 16.75 2.35
CA GLU A 103 5.83 15.90 3.07
C GLU A 103 4.69 16.78 3.58
N ALA A 104 3.46 16.51 3.13
CA ALA A 104 2.29 17.25 3.59
C ALA A 104 1.65 16.49 4.75
N PRO A 105 1.85 16.93 6.01
CA PRO A 105 1.26 16.28 7.18
C PRO A 105 -0.26 16.13 7.09
N GLU A 106 -0.91 17.05 6.39
CA GLU A 106 -2.35 17.06 6.15
C GLU A 106 -2.84 15.90 5.28
N MET A 107 -1.93 15.26 4.56
CA MET A 107 -2.21 14.08 3.72
C MET A 107 -1.86 12.75 4.39
N PHE A 108 -1.22 12.77 5.56
CA PHE A 108 -1.00 11.56 6.33
C PHE A 108 -2.34 10.89 6.65
N GLY A 109 -2.45 9.62 6.31
CA GLY A 109 -3.67 8.85 6.50
C GLY A 109 -4.67 8.94 5.34
N LYS A 110 -4.39 9.67 4.27
CA LYS A 110 -5.18 9.58 3.04
C LYS A 110 -4.66 8.43 2.18
N TRP A 111 -5.58 7.62 1.70
CA TRP A 111 -5.28 6.53 0.78
C TRP A 111 -6.07 6.73 -0.51
N LYS A 112 -5.46 6.41 -1.62
CA LYS A 112 -6.12 6.43 -2.93
C LYS A 112 -6.25 5.01 -3.45
N VAL A 113 -7.42 4.71 -3.97
CA VAL A 113 -7.66 3.49 -4.73
C VAL A 113 -6.98 3.62 -6.07
N LEU A 114 -6.19 2.62 -6.43
CA LEU A 114 -5.56 2.58 -7.75
C LEU A 114 -6.55 1.97 -8.75
N PRO A 115 -6.75 2.62 -9.91
CA PRO A 115 -7.51 2.01 -11.00
C PRO A 115 -6.93 0.65 -11.40
N GLY A 116 -7.79 -0.31 -11.76
CA GLY A 116 -7.37 -1.67 -12.09
C GLY A 116 -6.35 -1.76 -13.24
N GLU A 117 -6.31 -0.77 -14.12
CA GLU A 117 -5.29 -0.68 -15.17
C GLU A 117 -3.90 -0.34 -14.61
N VAL A 118 -3.85 0.52 -13.59
CA VAL A 118 -2.60 0.90 -12.91
C VAL A 118 -2.06 -0.27 -12.07
N THR A 119 -2.94 -1.04 -11.44
CA THR A 119 -2.54 -2.22 -10.63
C THR A 119 -1.96 -3.36 -11.47
N LYS A 120 -2.20 -3.36 -12.80
CA LYS A 120 -1.58 -4.31 -13.73
C LYS A 120 -0.14 -3.92 -14.09
N ASN A 121 0.30 -2.72 -13.76
CA ASN A 121 1.65 -2.26 -14.04
C ASN A 121 2.67 -3.08 -13.23
N GLU A 122 3.74 -3.51 -13.90
CA GLU A 122 4.81 -4.31 -13.30
C GLU A 122 5.51 -3.60 -12.13
N ILE A 123 5.53 -2.26 -12.12
CA ILE A 123 6.04 -1.44 -11.02
C ILE A 123 5.34 -1.81 -9.69
N ILE A 124 4.04 -2.06 -9.73
CA ILE A 124 3.26 -2.38 -8.53
C ILE A 124 3.36 -3.87 -8.19
N LYS A 125 3.43 -4.73 -9.21
CA LYS A 125 3.46 -6.19 -9.02
C LYS A 125 4.77 -6.71 -8.44
N GLN A 126 5.88 -6.05 -8.77
CA GLN A 126 7.23 -6.51 -8.41
C GLN A 126 7.82 -5.76 -7.21
N SER A 127 7.19 -4.67 -6.75
CA SER A 127 7.80 -3.85 -5.72
C SER A 127 7.50 -4.36 -4.32
N GLU A 128 8.48 -5.03 -3.73
CA GLU A 128 8.65 -5.02 -2.27
C GLU A 128 8.98 -3.60 -1.76
N GLU A 129 9.27 -2.68 -2.68
CA GLU A 129 9.65 -1.30 -2.45
C GLU A 129 8.44 -0.43 -2.17
N GLU A 130 8.66 0.68 -1.47
CA GLU A 130 7.60 1.62 -1.10
C GLU A 130 7.07 2.35 -2.33
N VAL A 131 5.80 2.09 -2.65
CA VAL A 131 5.04 2.83 -3.66
C VAL A 131 4.06 3.74 -2.94
N PHE A 132 4.00 4.99 -3.35
CA PHE A 132 3.09 6.00 -2.80
C PHE A 132 2.62 6.95 -3.88
N VAL A 133 1.58 7.72 -3.57
CA VAL A 133 1.03 8.75 -4.48
C VAL A 133 1.46 10.11 -3.99
N ILE A 134 1.86 10.96 -4.91
CA ILE A 134 2.00 12.40 -4.69
C ILE A 134 1.00 13.16 -5.56
N GLN A 135 0.50 14.28 -5.05
CA GLN A 135 -0.31 15.19 -5.82
C GLN A 135 0.58 16.30 -6.38
N VAL A 136 0.41 16.61 -7.67
CA VAL A 136 1.12 17.72 -8.32
C VAL A 136 0.45 19.02 -7.94
N ASN A 137 1.24 20.04 -7.62
CA ASN A 137 0.78 21.39 -7.38
C ASN A 137 1.59 22.36 -8.24
N GLY A 138 0.94 22.99 -9.18
CA GLY A 138 1.53 23.93 -10.13
C GLY A 138 1.89 23.34 -11.49
N ASP A 139 2.37 24.19 -12.37
CA ASP A 139 2.47 23.93 -13.81
C ASP A 139 3.89 23.68 -14.31
N SER A 140 4.86 23.49 -13.41
CA SER A 140 6.29 23.37 -13.76
C SER A 140 6.62 22.17 -14.65
N MET A 141 5.77 21.15 -14.67
CA MET A 141 5.97 19.91 -15.40
C MET A 141 5.04 19.73 -16.61
N ILE A 142 4.38 20.79 -17.06
CA ILE A 142 3.46 20.78 -18.23
C ILE A 142 4.16 20.21 -19.48
N ASN A 143 5.41 20.56 -19.70
CA ASN A 143 6.19 20.08 -20.85
C ASN A 143 6.47 18.57 -20.82
N ALA A 144 6.35 17.94 -19.64
CA ALA A 144 6.42 16.49 -19.47
C ALA A 144 5.03 15.83 -19.50
N GLY A 145 3.97 16.60 -19.77
CA GLY A 145 2.59 16.10 -19.77
C GLY A 145 2.01 15.88 -18.38
N ILE A 146 2.58 16.53 -17.37
CA ILE A 146 2.13 16.46 -15.97
C ILE A 146 1.52 17.81 -15.61
N PHE A 147 0.27 17.81 -15.16
CA PHE A 147 -0.54 18.99 -14.91
C PHE A 147 -0.84 19.20 -13.43
N ASP A 148 -1.21 20.41 -13.07
CA ASP A 148 -1.68 20.73 -11.72
C ASP A 148 -2.86 19.83 -11.32
N GLY A 149 -2.79 19.30 -10.08
CA GLY A 149 -3.80 18.37 -9.55
C GLY A 149 -3.60 16.91 -9.93
N ASP A 150 -2.69 16.58 -10.85
CA ASP A 150 -2.39 15.20 -11.22
C ASP A 150 -1.92 14.37 -10.02
N LEU A 151 -2.23 13.07 -10.04
CA LEU A 151 -1.76 12.11 -9.08
C LEU A 151 -0.67 11.25 -9.72
N LEU A 152 0.54 11.36 -9.20
CA LEU A 152 1.67 10.58 -9.65
C LEU A 152 1.89 9.39 -8.73
N LEU A 153 1.98 8.19 -9.32
CA LEU A 153 2.42 7.01 -8.61
C LEU A 153 3.95 6.98 -8.62
N VAL A 154 4.54 7.04 -7.45
CA VAL A 154 5.99 7.14 -7.26
C VAL A 154 6.49 5.89 -6.55
N LYS A 155 7.60 5.34 -7.05
CA LYS A 155 8.33 4.25 -6.44
C LYS A 155 9.59 4.80 -5.78
N LYS A 156 9.80 4.50 -4.50
CA LYS A 156 11.03 4.84 -3.82
C LYS A 156 12.14 3.91 -4.30
N THR A 157 13.13 4.44 -4.99
CA THR A 157 14.26 3.66 -5.51
C THR A 157 15.56 4.46 -5.42
N ARG A 158 16.69 3.76 -5.35
CA ARG A 158 18.03 4.35 -5.49
C ARG A 158 18.59 4.20 -6.89
N GLU A 159 17.90 3.43 -7.75
CA GLU A 159 18.31 3.16 -9.11
C GLU A 159 17.38 3.87 -10.08
N TYR A 160 17.93 4.76 -10.89
CA TYR A 160 17.22 5.46 -11.97
C TYR A 160 18.06 5.46 -13.24
N ARG A 161 17.40 5.55 -14.38
CA ARG A 161 18.02 5.58 -15.70
C ARG A 161 17.92 6.96 -16.33
N SER A 162 18.79 7.22 -17.31
CA SER A 162 18.67 8.43 -18.13
C SER A 162 17.26 8.49 -18.77
N ARG A 163 16.57 9.61 -18.59
CA ARG A 163 15.18 9.91 -19.00
C ARG A 163 14.09 9.50 -18.02
N ASP A 164 14.42 8.88 -16.90
CA ASP A 164 13.41 8.71 -15.84
C ASP A 164 13.04 10.08 -15.25
N ILE A 165 11.76 10.25 -14.97
CA ILE A 165 11.30 11.41 -14.20
C ILE A 165 11.49 11.08 -12.74
N VAL A 166 12.27 11.87 -12.04
CA VAL A 166 12.59 11.68 -10.63
C VAL A 166 12.08 12.85 -9.79
N VAL A 167 11.67 12.54 -8.57
CA VAL A 167 11.33 13.52 -7.53
C VAL A 167 12.46 13.47 -6.50
N ALA A 168 13.12 14.59 -6.24
CA ALA A 168 14.27 14.70 -5.34
C ALA A 168 13.93 15.62 -4.14
#